data_5728e73ebb78c77d3255043ef475f23a
#
_entry.id   5728e73ebb78c77d3255043ef475f23a
#
_cell.length_a   1.000
_cell.length_b   1.000
_cell.length_c   1.000
_cell.angle_alpha   90.00
_cell.angle_beta   90.00
_cell.angle_gamma   90.00
#
_symmetry.space_group_name_H-M   'P 1'
#
loop_
_entity.id
_entity.type
_entity.pdbx_description
1 polymer ?
#
loop_
_entity_poly.entity_id
_entity_poly.type
_entity_poly.pdbx_seq_one_letter_code
_entity_poly.pdbx_strand_id
1 'polypeptide(L)'
;GEYGKEMAALHRDFPFMNRIDPQAAYRANVFFLNANEMDDAFTHLGPDCYAGRYNIGYWAWELSQFPDAWRGAFRDLDEIWAPSRFIQQAVADKASCPVVWMPLAVEPVSSMPLSRAYFGLPEERFLLLFFFDFRSFIQRKNPWAALRAFTTAFQNDASAPVSLAIKMNGMDACPEDYQTFLDSDAVRDPRVILLDRVMNDQEIKELVRLCDGFLSLHRSEGFGR
;
A
#
# COMPACT_ATOMS: atom_id res chain seq x y z
N GLY A 1 -9.48 -2.54 18.08
CA GLY A 1 -9.47 -3.95 17.71
C GLY A 1 -8.05 -4.51 17.68
N GLU A 2 -7.89 -5.80 17.50
CA GLU A 2 -6.58 -6.49 17.46
C GLU A 2 -5.63 -5.93 16.40
N TYR A 3 -6.16 -5.49 15.26
CA TYR A 3 -5.40 -4.89 14.17
C TYR A 3 -4.58 -3.65 14.61
N GLY A 4 -5.14 -2.81 15.49
CA GLY A 4 -4.43 -1.66 16.04
C GLY A 4 -3.30 -2.03 17.00
N LYS A 5 -3.39 -3.20 17.65
CA LYS A 5 -2.36 -3.69 18.58
C LYS A 5 -1.16 -4.29 17.82
N GLU A 6 -1.40 -4.99 16.71
CA GLU A 6 -0.34 -5.52 15.85
C GLU A 6 0.43 -4.40 15.14
N MET A 7 -0.27 -3.39 14.63
CA MET A 7 0.37 -2.21 14.03
C MET A 7 1.17 -1.42 15.04
N ALA A 8 0.69 -1.26 16.27
CA ALA A 8 1.44 -0.60 17.35
C ALA A 8 2.70 -1.38 17.77
N ALA A 9 2.72 -2.70 17.63
CA ALA A 9 3.89 -3.52 17.91
C ALA A 9 5.00 -3.38 16.86
N LEU A 10 4.65 -3.08 15.59
CA LEU A 10 5.58 -2.88 14.48
C LEU A 10 6.24 -1.48 14.48
N HIS A 11 5.67 -0.51 15.22
CA HIS A 11 6.12 0.88 15.21
C HIS A 11 6.60 1.36 16.59
N ARG A 12 7.22 0.48 17.41
CA ARG A 12 7.71 0.83 18.76
C ARG A 12 8.72 1.98 18.79
N ASP A 13 9.38 2.27 17.67
CA ASP A 13 10.38 3.33 17.53
C ASP A 13 9.87 4.55 16.73
N PHE A 14 8.57 4.84 16.81
CA PHE A 14 8.00 6.00 16.14
C PHE A 14 8.57 7.29 16.76
N PRO A 15 9.32 8.13 16.00
CA PRO A 15 10.11 9.23 16.55
C PRO A 15 9.27 10.35 17.16
N PHE A 16 7.94 10.32 17.01
CA PHE A 16 7.00 11.32 17.49
C PHE A 16 6.11 10.83 18.65
N MET A 17 6.44 9.69 19.28
CA MET A 17 5.65 9.18 20.41
C MET A 17 5.50 10.18 21.55
N ASN A 18 6.51 11.03 21.78
CA ASN A 18 6.49 12.10 22.77
C ASN A 18 5.57 13.31 22.41
N ARG A 19 5.01 13.32 21.20
CA ARG A 19 4.08 14.36 20.73
C ARG A 19 2.61 13.88 20.76
N ILE A 20 2.37 12.65 21.20
CA ILE A 20 1.00 12.13 21.34
C ILE A 20 0.40 12.78 22.57
N ASP A 21 -0.61 13.62 22.35
CA ASP A 21 -1.39 14.28 23.39
C ASP A 21 -2.85 13.78 23.31
N PRO A 22 -3.32 13.02 24.32
CA PRO A 22 -4.70 12.54 24.34
C PRO A 22 -5.74 13.66 24.49
N GLN A 23 -5.35 14.87 24.91
CA GLN A 23 -6.26 16.00 25.08
C GLN A 23 -6.43 16.87 23.83
N ALA A 24 -5.62 16.65 22.79
CA ALA A 24 -5.70 17.22 21.45
C ALA A 24 -6.33 18.64 21.40
N ALA A 25 -5.62 19.66 21.84
CA ALA A 25 -6.11 21.05 21.98
C ALA A 25 -6.16 21.85 20.66
N TYR A 26 -6.15 21.17 19.49
CA TYR A 26 -6.08 21.82 18.19
C TYR A 26 -7.46 22.19 17.63
N ARG A 27 -7.50 23.24 16.76
CA ARG A 27 -8.74 23.69 16.10
C ARG A 27 -9.12 22.85 14.91
N ALA A 28 -8.20 22.06 14.37
CA ALA A 28 -8.42 21.17 13.24
C ALA A 28 -7.97 19.75 13.57
N ASN A 29 -8.72 18.80 13.07
CA ASN A 29 -8.40 17.36 13.15
C ASN A 29 -8.11 16.83 11.74
N VAL A 30 -7.15 15.92 11.63
CA VAL A 30 -6.94 15.11 10.43
C VAL A 30 -7.12 13.64 10.82
N PHE A 31 -8.19 13.02 10.32
CA PHE A 31 -8.48 11.61 10.52
C PHE A 31 -7.83 10.80 9.41
N PHE A 32 -6.70 10.19 9.71
CA PHE A 32 -5.97 9.31 8.79
C PHE A 32 -6.55 7.89 8.87
N LEU A 33 -7.80 7.77 8.47
CA LEU A 33 -8.62 6.55 8.50
C LEU A 33 -9.40 6.46 7.19
N ASN A 34 -9.88 5.28 6.84
CA ASN A 34 -10.76 5.13 5.68
C ASN A 34 -12.22 5.47 6.04
N ALA A 35 -13.03 5.75 5.03
CA ALA A 35 -14.43 6.15 5.20
C ALA A 35 -15.26 5.13 6.00
N ASN A 36 -15.01 3.83 5.81
CA ASN A 36 -15.71 2.76 6.53
C ASN A 36 -15.37 2.69 8.01
N GLU A 37 -14.33 3.39 8.47
CA GLU A 37 -13.88 3.41 9.87
C GLU A 37 -14.32 4.68 10.60
N MET A 38 -14.88 5.67 9.88
CA MET A 38 -15.19 6.98 10.45
C MET A 38 -16.29 6.93 11.52
N ASP A 39 -17.37 6.18 11.29
CA ASP A 39 -18.47 6.07 12.28
C ASP A 39 -17.97 5.46 13.59
N ASP A 40 -17.13 4.42 13.53
CA ASP A 40 -16.51 3.80 14.69
C ASP A 40 -15.55 4.77 15.39
N ALA A 41 -14.75 5.51 14.61
CA ALA A 41 -13.82 6.51 15.15
C ALA A 41 -14.55 7.63 15.90
N PHE A 42 -15.59 8.21 15.31
CA PHE A 42 -16.39 9.26 15.97
C PHE A 42 -17.11 8.74 17.23
N THR A 43 -17.63 7.53 17.17
CA THR A 43 -18.26 6.89 18.35
C THR A 43 -17.25 6.68 19.47
N HIS A 44 -16.04 6.22 19.15
CA HIS A 44 -15.00 5.94 20.14
C HIS A 44 -14.40 7.20 20.76
N LEU A 45 -14.18 8.24 19.94
CA LEU A 45 -13.58 9.51 20.37
C LEU A 45 -14.56 10.37 21.18
N GLY A 46 -15.84 10.30 20.84
CA GLY A 46 -16.87 11.15 21.42
C GLY A 46 -16.89 12.57 20.84
N PRO A 47 -18.02 13.29 20.97
CA PRO A 47 -18.25 14.58 20.33
C PRO A 47 -17.26 15.67 20.77
N ASP A 48 -16.73 15.61 21.97
CA ASP A 48 -15.77 16.61 22.49
C ASP A 48 -14.47 16.67 21.67
N CYS A 49 -14.16 15.59 20.95
CA CYS A 49 -12.97 15.51 20.12
C CYS A 49 -13.13 16.17 18.75
N TYR A 50 -14.34 16.28 18.20
CA TYR A 50 -14.55 16.76 16.85
C TYR A 50 -15.59 17.89 16.72
N ALA A 51 -16.56 18.02 17.63
CA ALA A 51 -17.56 19.06 17.56
C ALA A 51 -16.94 20.45 17.69
N GLY A 52 -17.31 21.37 16.77
CA GLY A 52 -16.78 22.75 16.74
C GLY A 52 -15.33 22.89 16.26
N ARG A 53 -14.76 21.83 15.71
CA ARG A 53 -13.44 21.82 15.06
C ARG A 53 -13.57 21.66 13.56
N TYR A 54 -12.51 22.01 12.83
CA TYR A 54 -12.42 21.73 11.41
C TYR A 54 -11.92 20.28 11.21
N ASN A 55 -12.76 19.41 10.67
CA ASN A 55 -12.52 17.99 10.59
C ASN A 55 -12.20 17.58 9.15
N ILE A 56 -11.04 16.99 8.95
CA ILE A 56 -10.53 16.56 7.65
C ILE A 56 -10.41 15.03 7.64
N GLY A 57 -11.05 14.37 6.69
CA GLY A 57 -10.83 12.95 6.41
C GLY A 57 -9.68 12.77 5.41
N TYR A 58 -8.65 11.99 5.74
CA TYR A 58 -7.57 11.65 4.81
C TYR A 58 -7.75 10.21 4.36
N TRP A 59 -8.42 10.01 3.20
CA TRP A 59 -8.95 8.72 2.80
C TRP A 59 -8.17 8.07 1.66
N ALA A 60 -7.87 6.77 1.81
CA ALA A 60 -7.42 5.92 0.72
C ALA A 60 -8.64 5.22 0.07
N TRP A 61 -8.56 5.02 -1.24
CA TRP A 61 -9.55 4.24 -2.00
C TRP A 61 -8.92 3.70 -3.28
N GLU A 62 -9.25 2.47 -3.67
CA GLU A 62 -8.59 1.82 -4.80
C GLU A 62 -9.48 1.58 -6.02
N LEU A 63 -10.78 1.85 -5.93
CA LEU A 63 -11.72 1.62 -7.03
C LEU A 63 -12.20 2.94 -7.63
N SER A 64 -12.70 2.89 -8.87
CA SER A 64 -13.20 4.06 -9.61
C SER A 64 -14.52 4.60 -9.06
N GLN A 65 -15.27 3.81 -8.27
CA GLN A 65 -16.53 4.22 -7.68
C GLN A 65 -16.45 4.12 -6.16
N PHE A 66 -16.81 5.20 -5.49
CA PHE A 66 -16.94 5.21 -4.03
C PHE A 66 -18.28 4.61 -3.62
N PRO A 67 -18.35 3.74 -2.59
CA PRO A 67 -19.58 3.06 -2.18
C PRO A 67 -20.64 4.02 -1.63
N ASP A 68 -21.88 3.88 -2.11
CA ASP A 68 -23.02 4.65 -1.58
C ASP A 68 -23.28 4.37 -0.08
N ALA A 69 -22.97 3.16 0.39
CA ALA A 69 -23.11 2.77 1.79
C ALA A 69 -22.24 3.62 2.74
N TRP A 70 -21.18 4.26 2.25
CA TRP A 70 -20.27 5.06 3.06
C TRP A 70 -20.53 6.57 2.99
N ARG A 71 -21.64 6.99 2.37
CA ARG A 71 -22.04 8.41 2.35
C ARG A 71 -22.21 9.02 3.73
N GLY A 72 -22.59 8.22 4.73
CA GLY A 72 -22.68 8.66 6.13
C GLY A 72 -21.37 9.17 6.71
N ALA A 73 -20.24 8.68 6.22
CA ALA A 73 -18.92 9.06 6.72
C ALA A 73 -18.56 10.55 6.50
N PHE A 74 -19.23 11.24 5.58
CA PHE A 74 -18.99 12.67 5.33
C PHE A 74 -19.64 13.58 6.38
N ARG A 75 -20.58 13.09 7.19
CA ARG A 75 -21.50 13.91 8.02
C ARG A 75 -20.80 14.91 8.93
N ASP A 76 -19.72 14.49 9.58
CA ASP A 76 -19.00 15.28 10.59
C ASP A 76 -17.62 15.75 10.07
N LEU A 77 -17.45 15.77 8.74
CA LEU A 77 -16.25 16.22 8.06
C LEU A 77 -16.50 17.50 7.26
N ASP A 78 -15.58 18.44 7.35
CA ASP A 78 -15.57 19.70 6.61
C ASP A 78 -14.86 19.57 5.26
N GLU A 79 -13.92 18.62 5.15
CA GLU A 79 -13.08 18.45 3.96
C GLU A 79 -12.54 17.00 3.89
N ILE A 80 -12.29 16.51 2.68
CA ILE A 80 -11.61 15.26 2.41
C ILE A 80 -10.29 15.53 1.70
N TRP A 81 -9.21 14.95 2.19
CA TRP A 81 -7.92 14.87 1.51
C TRP A 81 -7.77 13.54 0.80
N ALA A 82 -7.54 13.60 -0.50
CA ALA A 82 -7.35 12.44 -1.37
C ALA A 82 -5.91 12.37 -1.86
N PRO A 83 -5.16 11.28 -1.61
CA PRO A 83 -3.74 11.17 -1.97
C PRO A 83 -3.48 11.21 -3.48
N SER A 84 -4.45 10.88 -4.32
CA SER A 84 -4.30 10.93 -5.78
C SER A 84 -5.52 11.56 -6.46
N ARG A 85 -5.34 12.01 -7.70
CA ARG A 85 -6.44 12.51 -8.54
C ARG A 85 -7.50 11.43 -8.81
N PHE A 86 -7.08 10.17 -8.90
CA PHE A 86 -7.98 9.03 -9.06
C PHE A 86 -8.93 8.91 -7.85
N ILE A 87 -8.39 8.95 -6.63
CA ILE A 87 -9.19 8.91 -5.40
C ILE A 87 -10.07 10.15 -5.31
N GLN A 88 -9.51 11.34 -5.60
CA GLN A 88 -10.26 12.59 -5.58
C GLN A 88 -11.52 12.51 -6.44
N GLN A 89 -11.40 12.04 -7.67
CA GLN A 89 -12.53 11.88 -8.58
C GLN A 89 -13.56 10.89 -8.06
N ALA A 90 -13.10 9.69 -7.63
CA ALA A 90 -14.00 8.66 -7.13
C ALA A 90 -14.82 9.10 -5.91
N VAL A 91 -14.18 9.85 -4.98
CA VAL A 91 -14.82 10.33 -3.75
C VAL A 91 -15.71 11.55 -4.02
N ALA A 92 -15.27 12.48 -4.89
CA ALA A 92 -15.98 13.73 -5.16
C ALA A 92 -17.41 13.52 -5.73
N ASP A 93 -17.63 12.44 -6.48
CA ASP A 93 -18.95 12.08 -7.02
C ASP A 93 -20.00 11.83 -5.92
N LYS A 94 -19.60 11.53 -4.71
CA LYS A 94 -20.46 11.18 -3.58
C LYS A 94 -20.37 12.16 -2.41
N ALA A 95 -19.36 13.02 -2.42
CA ALA A 95 -19.02 13.87 -1.29
C ALA A 95 -20.07 14.97 -1.05
N SER A 96 -20.35 15.28 0.22
CA SER A 96 -21.13 16.42 0.68
C SER A 96 -20.26 17.62 1.11
N CYS A 97 -18.93 17.46 1.06
CA CYS A 97 -17.93 18.48 1.39
C CYS A 97 -16.82 18.51 0.34
N PRO A 98 -15.97 19.54 0.30
CA PRO A 98 -14.86 19.62 -0.64
C PRO A 98 -13.92 18.42 -0.57
N VAL A 99 -13.47 17.94 -1.74
CA VAL A 99 -12.45 16.88 -1.85
C VAL A 99 -11.21 17.47 -2.49
N VAL A 100 -10.13 17.56 -1.71
CA VAL A 100 -8.88 18.20 -2.10
C VAL A 100 -7.84 17.14 -2.43
N TRP A 101 -7.12 17.33 -3.52
CA TRP A 101 -5.95 16.52 -3.82
C TRP A 101 -4.79 16.90 -2.89
N MET A 102 -4.42 15.96 -2.03
CA MET A 102 -3.35 16.11 -1.03
C MET A 102 -2.45 14.87 -1.10
N PRO A 103 -1.40 14.88 -1.91
CA PRO A 103 -0.53 13.70 -2.07
C PRO A 103 0.22 13.38 -0.78
N LEU A 104 0.45 12.09 -0.55
CA LEU A 104 1.33 11.63 0.51
C LEU A 104 2.78 12.02 0.21
N ALA A 105 3.51 12.41 1.23
CA ALA A 105 4.95 12.51 1.14
C ALA A 105 5.58 11.12 1.00
N VAL A 106 6.49 10.97 0.07
CA VAL A 106 7.27 9.75 -0.15
C VAL A 106 8.74 10.09 0.04
N GLU A 107 9.40 9.42 0.97
CA GLU A 107 10.84 9.53 1.20
C GLU A 107 11.54 8.28 0.67
N PRO A 108 12.14 8.34 -0.54
CA PRO A 108 12.74 7.18 -1.19
C PRO A 108 14.14 6.85 -0.65
N VAL A 109 14.70 7.70 0.21
CA VAL A 109 16.08 7.54 0.69
C VAL A 109 16.13 6.55 1.84
N SER A 110 17.03 5.57 1.73
CA SER A 110 17.39 4.67 2.82
C SER A 110 18.68 5.14 3.48
N SER A 111 18.77 4.97 4.81
CA SER A 111 19.99 5.18 5.59
C SER A 111 20.82 3.91 5.75
N MET A 112 20.35 2.76 5.24
CA MET A 112 20.96 1.44 5.41
C MET A 112 21.39 0.89 4.05
N PRO A 113 22.66 1.07 3.64
CA PRO A 113 23.12 0.54 2.35
C PRO A 113 23.15 -0.98 2.38
N LEU A 114 22.29 -1.63 1.59
CA LEU A 114 22.25 -3.06 1.39
C LEU A 114 22.71 -3.41 -0.02
N SER A 115 23.14 -4.67 -0.23
CA SER A 115 23.54 -5.20 -1.54
C SER A 115 22.47 -6.12 -2.13
N ARG A 116 22.56 -6.42 -3.42
CA ARG A 116 21.74 -7.44 -4.08
C ARG A 116 21.91 -8.81 -3.40
N ALA A 117 23.12 -9.16 -2.98
CA ALA A 117 23.40 -10.40 -2.27
C ALA A 117 22.61 -10.53 -0.95
N TYR A 118 22.37 -9.43 -0.22
CA TYR A 118 21.52 -9.44 0.98
C TYR A 118 20.11 -9.95 0.71
N PHE A 119 19.57 -9.66 -0.46
CA PHE A 119 18.25 -10.09 -0.89
C PHE A 119 18.27 -11.41 -1.69
N GLY A 120 19.43 -12.01 -1.90
CA GLY A 120 19.57 -13.19 -2.76
C GLY A 120 19.36 -12.88 -4.25
N LEU A 121 19.59 -11.63 -4.67
CA LEU A 121 19.40 -11.16 -6.05
C LEU A 121 20.71 -11.26 -6.84
N PRO A 122 20.67 -11.60 -8.16
CA PRO A 122 21.84 -11.69 -9.00
C PRO A 122 22.46 -10.31 -9.26
N GLU A 123 23.80 -10.22 -9.18
CA GLU A 123 24.53 -8.96 -9.36
C GLU A 123 24.55 -8.50 -10.83
N GLU A 124 24.69 -9.44 -11.78
CA GLU A 124 24.96 -9.15 -13.21
C GLU A 124 23.70 -9.17 -14.11
N ARG A 125 22.48 -9.18 -13.50
CA ARG A 125 21.24 -9.21 -14.27
C ARG A 125 20.49 -7.89 -14.16
N PHE A 126 19.76 -7.52 -15.23
CA PHE A 126 18.77 -6.47 -15.16
C PHE A 126 17.58 -6.94 -14.31
N LEU A 127 17.29 -6.24 -13.24
CA LEU A 127 16.28 -6.63 -12.25
C LEU A 127 15.02 -5.79 -12.42
N LEU A 128 13.94 -6.48 -12.78
CA LEU A 128 12.58 -5.95 -12.69
C LEU A 128 12.00 -6.31 -11.32
N LEU A 129 11.29 -5.38 -10.73
CA LEU A 129 10.66 -5.54 -9.42
C LEU A 129 9.14 -5.42 -9.54
N PHE A 130 8.42 -6.27 -8.84
CA PHE A 130 6.97 -6.23 -8.68
C PHE A 130 6.60 -6.44 -7.21
N PHE A 131 5.64 -5.67 -6.69
CA PHE A 131 5.15 -5.79 -5.31
C PHE A 131 3.68 -6.15 -5.27
N PHE A 132 3.28 -7.00 -4.33
CA PHE A 132 1.88 -7.14 -3.96
C PHE A 132 1.69 -7.74 -2.56
N ASP A 133 0.48 -7.58 -2.04
CA ASP A 133 0.04 -8.17 -0.78
C ASP A 133 -1.19 -9.04 -1.07
N PHE A 134 -1.18 -10.30 -0.66
CA PHE A 134 -2.29 -11.24 -0.86
C PHE A 134 -3.58 -10.76 -0.17
N ARG A 135 -3.48 -10.05 0.96
CA ARG A 135 -4.63 -9.46 1.68
C ARG A 135 -5.35 -8.37 0.88
N SER A 136 -4.76 -7.88 -0.19
CA SER A 136 -5.27 -6.75 -0.99
C SER A 136 -5.99 -7.18 -2.26
N PHE A 137 -6.70 -8.29 -2.27
CA PHE A 137 -7.37 -8.87 -3.44
C PHE A 137 -6.40 -9.15 -4.59
N ILE A 138 -5.97 -10.40 -4.71
CA ILE A 138 -4.95 -10.82 -5.69
C ILE A 138 -5.36 -10.50 -7.14
N GLN A 139 -6.67 -10.53 -7.46
CA GLN A 139 -7.20 -10.17 -8.78
C GLN A 139 -6.91 -8.70 -9.12
N ARG A 140 -6.99 -7.78 -8.13
CA ARG A 140 -6.66 -6.37 -8.29
C ARG A 140 -5.15 -6.18 -8.43
N LYS A 141 -4.36 -6.88 -7.62
CA LYS A 141 -2.90 -6.83 -7.67
C LYS A 141 -2.31 -7.46 -8.93
N ASN A 142 -3.01 -8.44 -9.52
CA ASN A 142 -2.74 -9.00 -10.84
C ASN A 142 -1.30 -9.54 -11.05
N PRO A 143 -0.73 -10.33 -10.12
CA PRO A 143 0.64 -10.82 -10.24
C PRO A 143 0.83 -11.73 -11.45
N TRP A 144 -0.20 -12.46 -11.87
CA TRP A 144 -0.14 -13.29 -13.07
C TRP A 144 0.09 -12.50 -14.37
N ALA A 145 -0.38 -11.26 -14.43
CA ALA A 145 -0.06 -10.41 -15.58
C ALA A 145 1.41 -10.01 -15.60
N ALA A 146 2.01 -9.72 -14.44
CA ALA A 146 3.44 -9.44 -14.34
C ALA A 146 4.27 -10.66 -14.78
N LEU A 147 3.92 -11.86 -14.27
CA LEU A 147 4.55 -13.11 -14.67
C LEU A 147 4.42 -13.36 -16.18
N ARG A 148 3.20 -13.29 -16.74
CA ARG A 148 2.97 -13.50 -18.17
C ARG A 148 3.70 -12.48 -19.02
N ALA A 149 3.69 -11.21 -18.65
CA ALA A 149 4.41 -10.17 -19.39
C ALA A 149 5.91 -10.48 -19.45
N PHE A 150 6.51 -10.84 -18.31
CA PHE A 150 7.91 -11.20 -18.21
C PHE A 150 8.22 -12.46 -19.04
N THR A 151 7.51 -13.56 -18.81
CA THR A 151 7.76 -14.82 -19.50
C THR A 151 7.55 -14.70 -21.01
N THR A 152 6.52 -13.96 -21.44
CA THR A 152 6.27 -13.72 -22.89
C THR A 152 7.36 -12.86 -23.52
N ALA A 153 7.81 -11.83 -22.84
CA ALA A 153 8.86 -10.94 -23.37
C ALA A 153 10.19 -11.69 -23.63
N PHE A 154 10.49 -12.67 -22.78
CA PHE A 154 11.76 -13.40 -22.82
C PHE A 154 11.62 -14.89 -23.16
N GLN A 155 10.48 -15.33 -23.74
CA GLN A 155 10.21 -16.73 -24.08
C GLN A 155 11.20 -17.34 -25.07
N ASN A 156 11.75 -16.52 -25.99
CA ASN A 156 12.65 -16.96 -27.04
C ASN A 156 14.15 -16.79 -26.68
N ASP A 157 14.44 -16.26 -25.48
CA ASP A 157 15.81 -16.07 -25.01
C ASP A 157 15.91 -16.44 -23.51
N ALA A 158 16.09 -17.72 -23.25
CA ALA A 158 16.29 -18.24 -21.90
C ALA A 158 17.61 -17.75 -21.28
N SER A 159 18.57 -17.28 -22.09
CA SER A 159 19.86 -16.77 -21.64
C SER A 159 19.86 -15.27 -21.34
N ALA A 160 18.76 -14.55 -21.62
CA ALA A 160 18.65 -13.11 -21.35
C ALA A 160 19.09 -12.79 -19.90
N PRO A 161 20.01 -11.84 -19.72
CA PRO A 161 20.52 -11.47 -18.40
C PRO A 161 19.51 -10.58 -17.64
N VAL A 162 18.27 -11.06 -17.49
CA VAL A 162 17.17 -10.37 -16.83
C VAL A 162 16.54 -11.27 -15.77
N SER A 163 16.03 -10.69 -14.70
CA SER A 163 15.24 -11.38 -13.68
C SER A 163 14.06 -10.54 -13.23
N LEU A 164 13.01 -11.22 -12.76
CA LEU A 164 11.85 -10.61 -12.12
C LEU A 164 11.85 -10.96 -10.64
N ALA A 165 12.12 -9.99 -9.79
CA ALA A 165 11.95 -10.11 -8.35
C ALA A 165 10.50 -9.77 -7.98
N ILE A 166 9.83 -10.67 -7.27
CA ILE A 166 8.44 -10.50 -6.81
C ILE A 166 8.46 -10.46 -5.30
N LYS A 167 8.23 -9.28 -4.72
CA LYS A 167 8.09 -9.11 -3.27
C LYS A 167 6.63 -9.30 -2.87
N MET A 168 6.39 -10.24 -1.95
CA MET A 168 5.05 -10.62 -1.51
C MET A 168 4.89 -10.43 -0.01
N ASN A 169 3.64 -10.13 0.42
CA ASN A 169 3.21 -10.14 1.80
C ASN A 169 1.86 -10.86 1.94
N GLY A 170 1.47 -11.20 3.18
CA GLY A 170 0.14 -11.72 3.48
C GLY A 170 -0.10 -13.17 3.07
N MET A 171 0.95 -13.97 2.84
CA MET A 171 0.85 -15.38 2.45
C MET A 171 0.16 -16.22 3.53
N ASP A 172 0.44 -15.94 4.79
CA ASP A 172 -0.14 -16.57 5.98
C ASP A 172 -1.64 -16.33 6.12
N ALA A 173 -2.10 -15.15 5.71
CA ALA A 173 -3.52 -14.79 5.75
C ALA A 173 -4.33 -15.34 4.55
N CYS A 174 -3.66 -15.68 3.44
CA CYS A 174 -4.30 -16.16 2.20
C CYS A 174 -3.56 -17.39 1.64
N PRO A 175 -3.49 -18.51 2.38
CA PRO A 175 -2.67 -19.66 2.01
C PRO A 175 -3.12 -20.34 0.70
N GLU A 176 -4.41 -20.35 0.39
CA GLU A 176 -4.96 -20.93 -0.84
C GLU A 176 -4.54 -20.14 -2.09
N ASP A 177 -4.66 -18.80 -2.03
CA ASP A 177 -4.20 -17.90 -3.10
C ASP A 177 -2.68 -17.99 -3.28
N TYR A 178 -1.94 -18.10 -2.18
CA TYR A 178 -0.48 -18.28 -2.21
C TYR A 178 -0.09 -19.59 -2.88
N GLN A 179 -0.73 -20.72 -2.51
CA GLN A 179 -0.47 -21.99 -3.14
C GLN A 179 -0.82 -21.98 -4.64
N THR A 180 -1.97 -21.40 -4.99
CA THR A 180 -2.39 -21.23 -6.39
C THR A 180 -1.36 -20.41 -7.19
N PHE A 181 -0.77 -19.40 -6.57
CA PHE A 181 0.28 -18.60 -7.18
C PHE A 181 1.56 -19.42 -7.42
N LEU A 182 2.00 -20.20 -6.43
CA LEU A 182 3.19 -21.05 -6.52
C LEU A 182 3.05 -22.18 -7.56
N ASP A 183 1.84 -22.68 -7.76
CA ASP A 183 1.56 -23.76 -8.72
C ASP A 183 1.57 -23.28 -10.18
N SER A 184 1.65 -21.97 -10.40
CA SER A 184 1.78 -21.39 -11.75
C SER A 184 3.10 -21.77 -12.40
N ASP A 185 3.06 -22.29 -13.64
CA ASP A 185 4.27 -22.64 -14.40
C ASP A 185 5.23 -21.43 -14.59
N ALA A 186 4.67 -20.23 -14.67
CA ALA A 186 5.45 -19.00 -14.84
C ALA A 186 6.35 -18.68 -13.62
N VAL A 187 5.98 -19.13 -12.42
CA VAL A 187 6.78 -18.98 -11.20
C VAL A 187 8.02 -19.89 -11.23
N ARG A 188 7.95 -21.00 -11.98
CA ARG A 188 9.05 -21.97 -12.10
C ARG A 188 10.16 -21.52 -13.05
N ASP A 189 9.99 -20.39 -13.76
CA ASP A 189 11.06 -19.81 -14.58
C ASP A 189 12.24 -19.45 -13.66
N PRO A 190 13.47 -19.94 -13.90
CA PRO A 190 14.62 -19.72 -13.01
C PRO A 190 15.05 -18.25 -12.93
N ARG A 191 14.49 -17.39 -13.74
CA ARG A 191 14.68 -15.94 -13.71
C ARG A 191 13.69 -15.21 -12.80
N VAL A 192 12.66 -15.89 -12.33
CA VAL A 192 11.69 -15.37 -11.36
C VAL A 192 12.20 -15.66 -9.94
N ILE A 193 12.31 -14.62 -9.13
CA ILE A 193 12.83 -14.67 -7.77
C ILE A 193 11.72 -14.21 -6.82
N LEU A 194 11.29 -15.09 -5.93
CA LEU A 194 10.26 -14.78 -4.95
C LEU A 194 10.89 -14.27 -3.65
N LEU A 195 10.41 -13.14 -3.17
CA LEU A 195 10.81 -12.51 -1.91
C LEU A 195 9.62 -12.52 -0.95
N ASP A 196 9.48 -13.60 -0.20
CA ASP A 196 8.34 -13.90 0.67
C ASP A 196 8.55 -13.55 2.15
N ARG A 197 9.75 -13.06 2.51
CA ARG A 197 10.04 -12.61 3.88
C ARG A 197 9.46 -11.23 4.19
N VAL A 198 9.09 -10.99 5.43
CA VAL A 198 8.73 -9.65 5.92
C VAL A 198 9.97 -8.75 5.86
N MET A 199 9.80 -7.56 5.34
CA MET A 199 10.85 -6.53 5.21
C MET A 199 10.40 -5.26 5.92
N ASN A 200 11.33 -4.59 6.60
CA ASN A 200 11.09 -3.28 7.16
C ASN A 200 11.18 -2.18 6.07
N ASP A 201 10.80 -0.94 6.42
CA ASP A 201 10.76 0.18 5.49
C ASP A 201 12.12 0.46 4.82
N GLN A 202 13.23 0.35 5.56
CA GLN A 202 14.56 0.57 5.02
C GLN A 202 14.97 -0.53 4.02
N GLU A 203 14.64 -1.78 4.31
CA GLU A 203 14.87 -2.91 3.38
C GLU A 203 14.05 -2.74 2.09
N ILE A 204 12.80 -2.29 2.19
CA ILE A 204 11.97 -2.03 1.00
C ILE A 204 12.57 -0.90 0.14
N LYS A 205 12.99 0.21 0.75
CA LYS A 205 13.65 1.31 0.04
C LYS A 205 14.92 0.87 -0.67
N GLU A 206 15.75 0.05 0.01
CA GLU A 206 16.96 -0.49 -0.58
C GLU A 206 16.65 -1.50 -1.70
N LEU A 207 15.66 -2.36 -1.54
CA LEU A 207 15.23 -3.28 -2.60
C LEU A 207 14.81 -2.50 -3.86
N VAL A 208 14.03 -1.44 -3.71
CA VAL A 208 13.63 -0.56 -4.82
C VAL A 208 14.85 0.08 -5.49
N ARG A 209 15.80 0.59 -4.70
CA ARG A 209 17.03 1.22 -5.20
C ARG A 209 17.93 0.25 -5.98
N LEU A 210 17.97 -1.02 -5.58
CA LEU A 210 18.81 -2.05 -6.18
C LEU A 210 18.25 -2.64 -7.47
N CYS A 211 16.98 -2.43 -7.76
CA CYS A 211 16.34 -2.90 -8.98
C CYS A 211 16.44 -1.84 -10.10
N ASP A 212 16.52 -2.31 -11.34
CA ASP A 212 16.70 -1.46 -12.52
C ASP A 212 15.39 -0.98 -13.12
N GLY A 213 14.28 -1.67 -12.81
CA GLY A 213 12.95 -1.31 -13.29
C GLY A 213 11.85 -1.80 -12.36
N PHE A 214 10.71 -1.10 -12.39
CA PHE A 214 9.51 -1.46 -11.62
C PHE A 214 8.36 -1.79 -12.56
N LEU A 215 7.76 -2.97 -12.39
CA LEU A 215 6.55 -3.37 -13.09
C LEU A 215 5.33 -3.01 -12.23
N SER A 216 4.34 -2.35 -12.81
CA SER A 216 3.07 -2.08 -12.15
C SER A 216 1.92 -2.46 -13.09
N LEU A 217 1.48 -3.71 -13.01
CA LEU A 217 0.35 -4.26 -13.77
C LEU A 217 -0.88 -4.46 -12.90
N HIS A 218 -0.94 -3.74 -11.78
CA HIS A 218 -2.13 -3.67 -10.94
C HIS A 218 -3.32 -3.14 -11.77
N ARG A 219 -4.49 -3.73 -11.59
CA ARG A 219 -5.70 -3.28 -12.31
C ARG A 219 -6.22 -1.96 -11.76
N SER A 220 -5.95 -1.71 -10.48
CA SER A 220 -6.32 -0.48 -9.80
C SER A 220 -5.44 -0.28 -8.57
N GLU A 221 -4.99 0.94 -8.36
CA GLU A 221 -4.27 1.43 -7.18
C GLU A 221 -4.75 2.84 -6.84
N GLY A 222 -4.91 3.11 -5.55
CA GLY A 222 -5.27 4.44 -5.07
C GLY A 222 -4.10 5.42 -5.18
N PHE A 223 -2.99 5.10 -4.51
CA PHE A 223 -1.76 5.89 -4.52
C PHE A 223 -0.52 5.07 -4.91
N GLY A 224 -0.41 3.82 -4.40
CA GLY A 224 0.74 2.96 -4.69
C GLY A 224 2.00 3.39 -3.92
N ARG A 225 1.97 3.27 -2.60
CA ARG A 225 3.13 3.55 -1.73
C ARG A 225 4.20 2.51 -1.89
#